data_b478238bd89ebf257c2186c3a97bf1eb
#
_entry.id   b478238bd89ebf257c2186c3a97bf1eb
#
_cell.length_a   1.000
_cell.length_b   1.000
_cell.length_c   1.000
_cell.angle_alpha   90.00
_cell.angle_beta   90.00
_cell.angle_gamma   90.00
#
_symmetry.space_group_name_H-M   'P 1'
#
loop_
_entity.id
_entity.type
_entity.pdbx_description
1 polymer ?
#
loop_
_entity_poly.entity_id
_entity_poly.type
_entity_poly.pdbx_seq_one_letter_code
_entity_poly.pdbx_strand_id
1 'polypeptide(L)'
;MHDAQPDAQRAPAVAFLVTPVKFHLSLAEGNVVTGSGPGWVRVGLDEHRESLVIAPDTIVKPWTSTFEALDERAFEQLQALSPEIVLLGTGARQRFPHPRLYRALTDRRIGVEVMDSAAAARTYNIIAAEGRRVAAALILP
;
A
#
# COMPACT_ATOMS: atom_id res chain seq x y z
N MET A 1 -30.01 32.48 -0.95
CA MET A 1 -30.08 31.85 -0.47
C MET A 1 -30.35 31.31 -0.47
N HIS A 2 -29.49 31.26 -0.42
CA HIS A 2 -29.12 30.36 -0.08
C HIS A 2 -29.34 29.65 -0.18
N ASP A 3 -29.12 30.27 -0.19
CA ASP A 3 -28.98 29.44 0.24
C ASP A 3 -28.96 28.81 0.20
N ALA A 4 -28.60 29.28 0.10
CA ALA A 4 -28.25 28.41 0.49
C ALA A 4 -28.11 27.75 0.40
N GLN A 5 -27.49 27.67 0.69
CA GLN A 5 -26.84 26.83 1.03
C GLN A 5 -26.69 26.08 0.97
N PRO A 6 -26.61 26.75 0.92
CA PRO A 6 -26.12 26.02 1.27
C PRO A 6 -26.11 25.38 1.25
N ASP A 7 -25.51 25.52 1.37
CA ASP A 7 -24.99 24.61 1.78
C ASP A 7 -25.00 24.00 1.61
N ALA A 8 -24.69 24.64 1.45
CA ALA A 8 -24.33 23.82 1.78
C ALA A 8 -24.39 23.36 1.51
N GLN A 9 -23.95 23.40 1.76
CA GLN A 9 -23.55 22.79 1.97
C GLN A 9 -23.50 22.21 1.91
N ARG A 10 -23.42 22.69 1.78
CA ARG A 10 -22.99 22.09 2.13
C ARG A 10 -22.86 21.47 2.22
N ALA A 11 -22.55 22.30 2.10
CA ALA A 11 -22.00 21.40 2.63
C ALA A 11 -21.99 21.00 2.63
N PRO A 12 -21.81 21.20 2.71
CA PRO A 12 -21.40 20.51 3.21
C PRO A 12 -21.35 20.16 3.32
N ALA A 13 -20.75 20.33 3.17
CA ALA A 13 -20.27 19.51 3.75
C ALA A 13 -20.22 19.16 3.92
N VAL A 14 -19.92 19.34 3.94
CA VAL A 14 -19.48 18.49 4.49
C VAL A 14 -19.44 18.15 4.59
N ALA A 15 -19.07 18.36 4.36
CA ALA A 15 -18.72 17.58 4.78
C ALA A 15 -18.57 17.51 4.83
N PHE A 16 -18.11 17.39 5.12
CA PHE A 16 -17.56 16.78 5.50
C PHE A 16 -17.35 16.55 5.60
N LEU A 17 -17.18 16.79 5.30
CA LEU A 17 -16.88 16.08 5.76
C LEU A 17 -16.76 15.75 5.97
N VAL A 18 -16.15 15.62 5.75
CA VAL A 18 -15.84 14.78 6.19
C VAL A 18 -15.77 14.46 6.06
N THR A 19 -15.55 14.61 5.78
CA THR A 19 -15.25 13.80 5.84
C THR A 19 -15.04 13.59 5.57
N PRO A 20 -14.39 13.31 5.45
CA PRO A 20 -14.00 12.67 5.39
C PRO A 20 -13.84 12.74 5.00
N VAL A 21 -13.47 12.69 4.75
CA VAL A 21 -13.16 12.18 4.63
C VAL A 21 -13.02 12.07 4.17
N LYS A 22 -12.75 12.06 3.83
CA LYS A 22 -12.57 11.56 3.64
C LYS A 22 -12.52 11.13 3.40
N PHE A 23 -12.43 11.32 3.10
CA PHE A 23 -12.45 10.61 3.06
C PHE A 23 -12.91 10.33 2.43
N HIS A 24 -12.92 10.31 1.99
CA HIS A 24 -13.25 9.83 1.57
C HIS A 24 -13.36 9.55 0.95
N LEU A 25 -13.52 9.78 0.27
CA LEU A 25 -13.43 9.50 -0.31
C LEU A 25 -12.97 8.79 -1.06
N SER A 26 -12.61 9.12 -1.93
CA SER A 26 -11.73 8.27 -2.66
C SER A 26 -11.17 7.15 -1.79
N LEU A 27 -11.12 7.34 -0.60
CA LEU A 27 -10.71 6.32 0.36
C LEU A 27 -11.50 5.04 0.19
N ALA A 28 -12.73 5.16 -0.24
CA ALA A 28 -13.57 4.00 -0.43
C ALA A 28 -13.22 3.24 -1.71
N GLU A 29 -12.34 3.80 -2.56
CA GLU A 29 -12.13 3.26 -3.90
C GLU A 29 -10.93 2.35 -4.02
N GLY A 30 -10.27 2.03 -2.93
CA GLY A 30 -9.11 1.18 -3.03
C GLY A 30 -8.72 0.62 -1.69
N ASN A 31 -7.72 -0.25 -1.72
CA ASN A 31 -7.19 -0.85 -0.51
C ASN A 31 -6.46 0.20 0.31
N VAL A 32 -6.82 0.29 1.59
CA VAL A 32 -6.21 1.21 2.54
C VAL A 32 -5.78 0.41 3.76
N VAL A 33 -4.55 0.62 4.20
CA VAL A 33 -4.09 0.00 5.44
C VAL A 33 -4.69 0.76 6.61
N THR A 34 -5.45 0.08 7.44
CA THR A 34 -6.15 0.66 8.58
C THR A 34 -5.52 0.33 9.91
N GLY A 35 -4.48 -0.49 9.92
CA GLY A 35 -3.75 -0.81 11.13
C GLY A 35 -2.65 -1.80 10.83
N SER A 36 -1.63 -1.85 11.69
CA SER A 36 -0.55 -2.82 11.57
C SER A 36 0.13 -2.99 12.92
N GLY A 37 0.80 -4.12 13.06
CA GLY A 37 1.58 -4.44 14.24
C GLY A 37 2.51 -5.59 13.92
N PRO A 38 3.20 -6.14 14.95
CA PRO A 38 4.09 -7.27 14.72
C PRO A 38 3.34 -8.46 14.15
N GLY A 39 3.72 -8.84 12.94
CA GLY A 39 3.16 -10.03 12.28
C GLY A 39 1.78 -9.88 11.68
N TRP A 40 1.24 -8.67 11.61
CA TRP A 40 -0.10 -8.50 11.02
C TRP A 40 -0.26 -7.12 10.38
N VAL A 41 -1.18 -7.07 9.42
CA VAL A 41 -1.60 -5.81 8.80
C VAL A 41 -3.11 -5.91 8.55
N ARG A 42 -3.83 -4.80 8.73
CA ARG A 42 -5.25 -4.76 8.44
C ARG A 42 -5.47 -3.86 7.24
N VAL A 43 -6.17 -4.41 6.23
CA VAL A 43 -6.52 -3.69 5.02
C VAL A 43 -8.03 -3.56 5.01
N GLY A 44 -8.53 -2.32 5.05
CA GLY A 44 -9.95 -2.12 5.27
C GLY A 44 -10.37 -2.74 6.60
N LEU A 45 -11.21 -3.75 6.55
CA LEU A 45 -11.70 -4.46 7.73
C LEU A 45 -11.02 -5.82 7.93
N ASP A 46 -10.16 -6.23 7.00
CA ASP A 46 -9.60 -7.59 7.02
C ASP A 46 -8.19 -7.59 7.57
N GLU A 47 -7.96 -8.44 8.56
CA GLU A 47 -6.63 -8.61 9.14
C GLU A 47 -5.92 -9.76 8.46
N HIS A 48 -4.66 -9.51 8.08
CA HIS A 48 -3.80 -10.49 7.41
C HIS A 48 -2.60 -10.78 8.28
N ARG A 49 -2.25 -12.04 8.40
CA ARG A 49 -1.12 -12.49 9.23
C ARG A 49 -0.07 -13.24 8.44
N GLU A 50 -0.18 -13.23 7.13
CA GLU A 50 0.85 -13.79 6.26
C GLU A 50 1.32 -12.72 5.29
N SER A 51 2.57 -12.87 4.83
CA SER A 51 3.18 -11.91 3.91
C SER A 51 2.34 -11.78 2.65
N LEU A 52 2.19 -10.55 2.16
CA LEU A 52 1.27 -10.27 1.06
C LEU A 52 1.75 -9.03 0.31
N VAL A 53 1.13 -8.80 -0.83
CA VAL A 53 1.31 -7.57 -1.61
C VAL A 53 -0.01 -6.82 -1.63
N ILE A 54 0.04 -5.54 -1.29
CA ILE A 54 -1.14 -4.67 -1.31
C ILE A 54 -0.96 -3.65 -2.42
N ALA A 55 -1.93 -3.59 -3.31
CA ALA A 55 -2.04 -2.54 -4.32
C ALA A 55 -3.43 -1.93 -4.24
N PRO A 56 -3.66 -0.74 -4.82
CA PRO A 56 -4.96 -0.10 -4.67
C PRO A 56 -6.15 -0.95 -5.11
N ASP A 57 -5.96 -1.81 -6.11
CA ASP A 57 -7.05 -2.59 -6.67
C ASP A 57 -6.91 -4.10 -6.45
N THR A 58 -5.90 -4.56 -5.74
CA THR A 58 -5.72 -6.00 -5.53
C THR A 58 -4.85 -6.28 -4.32
N ILE A 59 -4.98 -7.51 -3.83
CA ILE A 59 -4.11 -8.06 -2.79
C ILE A 59 -3.64 -9.41 -3.31
N VAL A 60 -2.33 -9.63 -3.29
CA VAL A 60 -1.74 -10.90 -3.70
C VAL A 60 -1.22 -11.60 -2.45
N LYS A 61 -1.75 -12.79 -2.19
CA LYS A 61 -1.25 -13.62 -1.09
C LYS A 61 -1.50 -15.08 -1.37
N PRO A 62 -0.61 -15.96 -0.90
CA PRO A 62 0.60 -15.59 -0.16
C PRO A 62 1.64 -14.98 -1.09
N TRP A 63 2.57 -14.24 -0.50
CA TRP A 63 3.76 -13.78 -1.18
C TRP A 63 4.94 -14.51 -0.54
N THR A 64 6.16 -13.98 -0.65
CA THR A 64 7.30 -14.63 0.02
C THR A 64 7.11 -14.60 1.54
N SER A 65 7.51 -15.67 2.22
CA SER A 65 7.25 -15.81 3.65
C SER A 65 8.29 -15.13 4.53
N THR A 66 9.55 -15.05 4.06
CA THR A 66 10.64 -14.47 4.85
C THR A 66 11.54 -13.66 3.94
N PHE A 67 12.38 -12.83 4.56
CA PHE A 67 13.39 -12.09 3.81
C PHE A 67 14.36 -13.06 3.10
N GLU A 68 14.73 -14.12 3.78
CA GLU A 68 15.67 -15.10 3.23
C GLU A 68 15.10 -15.86 2.04
N ALA A 69 13.78 -15.93 1.93
CA ALA A 69 13.14 -16.63 0.83
C ALA A 69 12.95 -15.74 -0.41
N LEU A 70 13.34 -14.47 -0.33
CA LEU A 70 13.23 -13.58 -1.49
C LEU A 70 14.09 -14.10 -2.64
N ASP A 71 13.49 -14.16 -3.82
CA ASP A 71 14.18 -14.56 -5.05
C ASP A 71 13.67 -13.70 -6.20
N GLU A 72 14.23 -13.91 -7.39
CA GLU A 72 13.83 -13.12 -8.55
C GLU A 72 12.37 -13.30 -8.90
N ARG A 73 11.82 -14.49 -8.66
CA ARG A 73 10.43 -14.79 -8.99
C ARG A 73 9.46 -13.95 -8.15
N ALA A 74 9.81 -13.73 -6.87
CA ALA A 74 8.97 -12.91 -6.01
C ALA A 74 8.83 -11.50 -6.58
N PHE A 75 9.89 -10.96 -7.13
CA PHE A 75 9.86 -9.62 -7.70
C PHE A 75 9.20 -9.59 -9.08
N GLU A 76 9.29 -10.68 -9.85
CA GLU A 76 8.57 -10.78 -11.10
C GLU A 76 7.06 -10.73 -10.89
N GLN A 77 6.58 -11.28 -9.78
CA GLN A 77 5.16 -11.18 -9.44
C GLN A 77 4.73 -9.72 -9.24
N LEU A 78 5.63 -8.91 -8.68
CA LEU A 78 5.33 -7.50 -8.47
C LEU A 78 5.31 -6.74 -9.79
N GLN A 79 6.22 -7.09 -10.69
CA GLN A 79 6.28 -6.46 -12.01
C GLN A 79 4.98 -6.69 -12.79
N ALA A 80 4.36 -7.86 -12.60
CA ALA A 80 3.12 -8.18 -13.29
C ALA A 80 1.96 -7.26 -12.89
N LEU A 81 2.05 -6.57 -11.77
CA LEU A 81 1.04 -5.60 -11.34
C LEU A 81 1.21 -4.24 -12.00
N SER A 82 2.30 -4.04 -12.72
CA SER A 82 2.62 -2.77 -13.40
C SER A 82 2.60 -1.57 -12.47
N PRO A 83 3.26 -1.62 -11.30
CA PRO A 83 3.28 -0.46 -10.42
C PRO A 83 4.29 0.58 -10.91
N GLU A 84 4.11 1.83 -10.48
CA GLU A 84 5.13 2.86 -10.67
C GLU A 84 6.23 2.73 -9.64
N ILE A 85 5.86 2.29 -8.44
CA ILE A 85 6.78 2.15 -7.33
C ILE A 85 6.41 0.94 -6.50
N VAL A 86 7.42 0.22 -6.06
CA VAL A 86 7.28 -0.90 -5.13
C VAL A 86 7.89 -0.47 -3.80
N LEU A 87 7.12 -0.66 -2.73
CA LEU A 87 7.61 -0.48 -1.37
C LEU A 87 7.86 -1.88 -0.82
N LEU A 88 9.11 -2.20 -0.56
CA LEU A 88 9.46 -3.49 0.00
C LEU A 88 9.58 -3.37 1.51
N GLY A 89 8.66 -4.00 2.22
CA GLY A 89 8.68 -4.07 3.68
C GLY A 89 9.39 -5.34 4.11
N THR A 90 10.49 -5.19 4.81
CA THR A 90 11.40 -6.30 5.08
C THR A 90 11.23 -6.92 6.47
N GLY A 91 10.08 -6.74 7.10
CA GLY A 91 9.80 -7.30 8.40
C GLY A 91 9.98 -6.27 9.51
N ALA A 92 10.40 -6.74 10.68
CA ALA A 92 10.51 -5.88 11.86
C ALA A 92 11.56 -4.80 11.71
N ARG A 93 12.53 -5.01 10.82
CA ARG A 93 13.61 -4.04 10.61
C ARG A 93 13.95 -3.95 9.13
N GLN A 94 14.58 -2.84 8.73
CA GLN A 94 15.02 -2.64 7.37
C GLN A 94 16.21 -3.55 7.06
N ARG A 95 16.11 -4.26 5.94
CA ARG A 95 17.18 -5.11 5.42
C ARG A 95 17.19 -4.98 3.90
N PHE A 96 18.38 -4.94 3.30
CA PHE A 96 18.51 -4.69 1.86
C PHE A 96 18.77 -6.00 1.11
N PRO A 97 17.86 -6.43 0.22
CA PRO A 97 18.14 -7.58 -0.63
C PRO A 97 19.16 -7.19 -1.70
N HIS A 98 19.84 -8.19 -2.27
CA HIS A 98 20.78 -7.90 -3.35
C HIS A 98 20.03 -7.29 -4.53
N PRO A 99 20.52 -6.20 -5.12
CA PRO A 99 19.80 -5.52 -6.21
C PRO A 99 19.49 -6.41 -7.42
N ARG A 100 20.28 -7.44 -7.67
CA ARG A 100 20.01 -8.34 -8.80
C ARG A 100 18.65 -9.05 -8.67
N LEU A 101 18.16 -9.20 -7.43
CA LEU A 101 16.89 -9.89 -7.20
C LEU A 101 15.71 -9.11 -7.77
N TYR A 102 15.78 -7.76 -7.77
CA TYR A 102 14.67 -6.95 -8.25
C TYR A 102 14.96 -6.25 -9.58
N ARG A 103 15.84 -6.86 -10.37
CA ARG A 103 16.17 -6.34 -11.69
C ARG A 103 14.94 -6.30 -12.62
N ALA A 104 14.01 -7.23 -12.45
CA ALA A 104 12.77 -7.22 -13.23
C ALA A 104 12.02 -5.89 -13.06
N LEU A 105 12.15 -5.26 -11.88
CA LEU A 105 11.51 -3.98 -11.61
C LEU A 105 12.37 -2.82 -12.12
N THR A 106 13.65 -2.80 -11.78
CA THR A 106 14.51 -1.67 -12.14
C THR A 106 14.75 -1.58 -13.64
N ASP A 107 14.80 -2.69 -14.36
CA ASP A 107 14.92 -2.69 -15.82
C ASP A 107 13.71 -2.05 -16.50
N ARG A 108 12.59 -2.01 -15.82
CA ARG A 108 11.36 -1.37 -16.31
C ARG A 108 11.12 -0.01 -15.70
N ARG A 109 12.16 0.54 -15.05
CA ARG A 109 12.11 1.86 -14.42
C ARG A 109 11.04 1.96 -13.32
N ILE A 110 10.76 0.84 -12.68
CA ILE A 110 9.88 0.82 -11.52
C ILE A 110 10.74 1.13 -10.30
N GLY A 111 10.35 2.14 -9.52
CA GLY A 111 11.08 2.50 -8.32
C GLY A 111 10.93 1.41 -7.25
N VAL A 112 12.01 1.17 -6.52
CA VAL A 112 11.99 0.23 -5.40
C VAL A 112 12.52 0.93 -4.16
N GLU A 113 11.67 1.03 -3.14
CA GLU A 113 12.04 1.61 -1.85
C GLU A 113 12.00 0.53 -0.80
N VAL A 114 13.06 0.43 -0.02
CA VAL A 114 13.20 -0.63 0.98
C VAL A 114 13.07 -0.04 2.38
N MET A 115 12.22 -0.62 3.21
CA MET A 115 11.99 -0.13 4.57
C MET A 115 11.46 -1.28 5.43
N ASP A 116 11.32 -1.07 6.73
CA ASP A 116 10.64 -2.07 7.54
C ASP A 116 9.17 -2.12 7.16
N SER A 117 8.48 -3.21 7.53
CA SER A 117 7.12 -3.43 7.04
C SER A 117 6.10 -2.44 7.59
N ALA A 118 6.29 -1.95 8.81
CA ALA A 118 5.40 -0.94 9.37
C ALA A 118 5.52 0.36 8.60
N ALA A 119 6.75 0.76 8.27
CA ALA A 119 6.99 1.97 7.48
C ALA A 119 6.41 1.83 6.07
N ALA A 120 6.56 0.65 5.47
CA ALA A 120 6.04 0.40 4.12
C ALA A 120 4.51 0.51 4.10
N ALA A 121 3.85 -0.01 5.14
CA ALA A 121 2.39 0.08 5.23
C ALA A 121 1.93 1.53 5.32
N ARG A 122 2.62 2.36 6.12
CA ARG A 122 2.26 3.77 6.25
C ARG A 122 2.52 4.53 4.95
N THR A 123 3.67 4.27 4.33
CA THR A 123 4.06 4.95 3.09
C THR A 123 3.11 4.58 1.96
N TYR A 124 2.66 3.32 1.93
CA TYR A 124 1.69 2.88 0.95
C TYR A 124 0.45 3.78 0.96
N ASN A 125 -0.12 4.04 2.13
CA ASN A 125 -1.33 4.87 2.21
C ASN A 125 -1.11 6.27 1.64
N ILE A 126 0.05 6.85 1.90
CA ILE A 126 0.37 8.19 1.42
C ILE A 126 0.41 8.22 -0.10
N ILE A 127 1.12 7.27 -0.69
CA ILE A 127 1.31 7.24 -2.15
C ILE A 127 0.02 6.85 -2.85
N ALA A 128 -0.72 5.88 -2.31
CA ALA A 128 -1.99 5.45 -2.90
C ALA A 128 -3.00 6.60 -2.88
N ALA A 129 -3.00 7.41 -1.82
CA ALA A 129 -3.91 8.55 -1.71
C ALA A 129 -3.61 9.63 -2.76
N GLU A 130 -2.38 9.64 -3.31
CA GLU A 130 -2.02 10.55 -4.40
C GLU A 130 -2.49 10.04 -5.76
N GLY A 131 -3.12 8.88 -5.80
CA GLY A 131 -3.59 8.30 -7.05
C GLY A 131 -2.53 7.57 -7.86
N ARG A 132 -1.37 7.30 -7.25
CA ARG A 132 -0.28 6.61 -7.94
C ARG A 132 -0.44 5.11 -7.82
N ARG A 133 0.07 4.38 -8.83
CA ARG A 133 0.07 2.93 -8.80
C ARG A 133 1.24 2.45 -7.95
N VAL A 134 0.96 2.10 -6.72
CA VAL A 134 1.95 1.64 -5.76
C VAL A 134 1.64 0.21 -5.35
N ALA A 135 2.68 -0.60 -5.15
CA ALA A 135 2.52 -1.93 -4.59
C ALA A 135 3.39 -2.03 -3.34
N ALA A 136 2.78 -2.39 -2.22
CA ALA A 136 3.51 -2.61 -0.97
C ALA A 136 3.65 -4.11 -0.77
N ALA A 137 4.86 -4.61 -0.86
CA ALA A 137 5.19 -6.01 -0.66
C ALA A 137 5.69 -6.16 0.77
N LEU A 138 4.88 -6.74 1.64
CA LEU A 138 5.13 -6.75 3.07
C LEU A 138 5.48 -8.13 3.55
N ILE A 139 6.66 -8.26 4.15
CA ILE A 139 7.04 -9.47 4.87
C ILE A 139 6.54 -9.30 6.30
N LEU A 140 5.70 -10.21 6.73
CA LEU A 140 5.14 -10.20 8.09
C LEU A 140 5.82 -11.32 8.86
N PRO A 141 6.64 -10.97 9.87
CA PRO A 141 7.37 -11.98 10.61
C PRO A 141 6.50 -12.81 11.53
#